data_27a7116f6ac6cc567c88cf4864a5f4ed
#
_entry.id   27a7116f6ac6cc567c88cf4864a5f4ed
#
_cell.length_a   1.000
_cell.length_b   1.000
_cell.length_c   1.000
_cell.angle_alpha   90.00
_cell.angle_beta   90.00
_cell.angle_gamma   90.00
#
_symmetry.space_group_name_H-M   'P 1'
#
loop_
_entity.id
_entity.type
_entity.pdbx_description
1 polymer ?
#
loop_
_entity_poly.entity_id
_entity_poly.type
_entity_poly.pdbx_seq_one_letter_code
_entity_poly.pdbx_strand_id
1 'polypeptide(L)'
;VKAACPWPALFAGGEARGERPLRDRRSRIDARTTESPLPARCRDADTGPSGELLSSTDSNMRIPPLKAIIAFESVARTKSVNRAAEELGLTASAVSHQLSNLESQIGQPLFQRSGRGLVLTPTGERYLTDVTGSLADLSRATERASSRTEVDILRVHSSPSFGLMWLLPRLSSFQEANGDIQLNLACSYENVSFSNGFYDIDVRHGYGNWDNLEVRTVRGEFIAPLASPHYLERHPVKAPEDLLAHRLIYSETPLVQWKQWFGRAGVSLAAQKTFDFSFDRSYMSLETAALGLGIALESLMLASVKIREGLLVPVFDATHAVEVGAHHLVYPRQNAELPRVKRFLAWIEREVADHGRAS
;
A
#
# COMPACT_ATOMS: atom_id res chain seq x y z
N VAL A 1 -7.10 41.44 3.36
CA VAL A 1 -8.50 41.04 3.23
C VAL A 1 -8.45 39.53 3.04
N LYS A 2 -8.78 38.76 4.10
CA LYS A 2 -8.89 37.30 4.02
C LYS A 2 -10.16 37.02 3.22
N ALA A 3 -10.02 36.58 1.96
CA ALA A 3 -11.12 36.01 1.22
C ALA A 3 -11.52 34.69 1.91
N ALA A 4 -12.77 34.57 2.33
CA ALA A 4 -13.32 33.35 2.89
C ALA A 4 -13.23 32.26 1.81
N CYS A 5 -12.69 31.11 2.19
CA CYS A 5 -12.60 29.94 1.32
C CYS A 5 -14.03 29.49 0.94
N PRO A 6 -14.39 29.37 -0.36
CA PRO A 6 -15.76 29.06 -0.78
C PRO A 6 -16.15 27.57 -0.64
N TRP A 7 -15.34 26.77 0.07
CA TRP A 7 -15.43 25.31 0.07
C TRP A 7 -16.04 24.62 1.31
N PRO A 8 -16.60 25.31 2.35
CA PRO A 8 -17.13 24.64 3.54
C PRO A 8 -18.31 23.68 3.28
N ALA A 9 -19.05 23.90 2.20
CA ALA A 9 -20.30 23.17 1.94
C ALA A 9 -20.12 21.76 1.36
N LEU A 10 -18.99 21.45 0.72
CA LEU A 10 -18.74 20.12 0.13
C LEU A 10 -18.43 19.04 1.16
N PHE A 11 -17.91 19.43 2.31
CA PHE A 11 -17.50 18.50 3.35
C PHE A 11 -18.54 18.29 4.45
N ALA A 12 -19.62 19.07 4.48
CA ALA A 12 -20.68 19.03 5.51
C ALA A 12 -21.87 18.09 5.19
N GLY A 13 -21.92 17.48 4.03
CA GLY A 13 -23.09 16.76 3.54
C GLY A 13 -22.99 15.24 3.60
N GLY A 14 -23.06 14.67 4.79
CA GLY A 14 -23.12 13.22 5.02
C GLY A 14 -24.25 12.81 5.95
N GLU A 15 -25.46 13.37 5.82
CA GLU A 15 -26.62 12.77 6.48
C GLU A 15 -27.01 11.46 5.79
N ALA A 16 -26.97 10.39 6.55
CA ALA A 16 -27.36 9.05 6.16
C ALA A 16 -28.79 9.06 5.60
N ARG A 17 -28.93 8.90 4.29
CA ARG A 17 -30.20 8.46 3.70
C ARG A 17 -30.41 6.99 4.09
N GLY A 18 -31.41 6.78 4.94
CA GLY A 18 -31.82 5.51 5.49
C GLY A 18 -31.92 4.42 4.42
N GLU A 19 -31.17 3.38 4.60
CA GLU A 19 -31.35 2.12 3.88
C GLU A 19 -32.67 1.50 4.32
N ARG A 20 -33.59 1.32 3.36
CA ARG A 20 -34.78 0.50 3.57
C ARG A 20 -34.35 -0.95 3.68
N PRO A 21 -34.81 -1.71 4.68
CA PRO A 21 -34.46 -3.12 4.82
C PRO A 21 -35.07 -3.93 3.66
N LEU A 22 -34.22 -4.67 2.97
CA LEU A 22 -34.63 -5.69 2.01
C LEU A 22 -35.34 -6.82 2.76
N ARG A 23 -36.60 -7.05 2.39
CA ARG A 23 -37.47 -8.10 2.90
C ARG A 23 -36.85 -9.48 2.67
N ASP A 24 -36.64 -10.15 3.76
CA ASP A 24 -36.36 -11.59 3.91
C ASP A 24 -37.40 -12.42 3.18
N ARG A 25 -37.02 -13.11 2.11
CA ARG A 25 -37.79 -14.20 1.52
C ARG A 25 -37.19 -15.51 2.00
N ARG A 26 -37.64 -15.95 3.16
CA ARG A 26 -37.52 -17.36 3.58
C ARG A 26 -38.43 -18.23 2.73
N SER A 27 -37.89 -19.05 1.86
CA SER A 27 -38.56 -20.23 1.34
C SER A 27 -38.18 -21.42 2.19
N ARG A 28 -39.22 -21.99 2.81
CA ARG A 28 -39.22 -23.26 3.52
C ARG A 28 -38.81 -24.39 2.56
N ILE A 29 -37.88 -25.23 3.01
CA ILE A 29 -37.77 -26.60 2.50
C ILE A 29 -37.77 -27.53 3.71
N ASP A 30 -38.68 -28.48 3.63
CA ASP A 30 -39.09 -29.45 4.67
C ASP A 30 -37.96 -30.43 5.03
N ALA A 31 -37.95 -30.73 6.32
CA ALA A 31 -37.27 -31.87 6.90
C ALA A 31 -37.93 -33.19 6.48
N ARG A 32 -37.15 -34.14 5.99
CA ARG A 32 -37.47 -35.58 6.12
C ARG A 32 -36.26 -36.36 6.60
N THR A 33 -36.41 -36.81 7.80
CA THR A 33 -35.74 -37.86 8.53
C THR A 33 -35.59 -39.15 7.73
N THR A 34 -34.39 -39.76 7.75
CA THR A 34 -34.28 -41.24 7.78
C THR A 34 -33.05 -41.62 8.60
N GLU A 35 -33.36 -42.38 9.64
CA GLU A 35 -32.43 -43.02 10.56
C GLU A 35 -31.81 -44.30 9.98
N SER A 36 -30.63 -44.61 10.57
CA SER A 36 -30.13 -45.98 10.91
C SER A 36 -29.23 -46.70 9.92
N PRO A 37 -28.42 -47.67 10.40
CA PRO A 37 -27.72 -47.82 11.67
C PRO A 37 -26.24 -48.22 11.55
N LEU A 38 -25.53 -48.17 12.66
CA LEU A 38 -24.18 -48.75 12.87
C LEU A 38 -24.21 -50.29 12.86
N PRO A 39 -23.10 -50.95 12.50
CA PRO A 39 -22.76 -52.24 13.11
C PRO A 39 -21.41 -52.22 13.85
N ALA A 40 -21.51 -52.60 15.08
CA ALA A 40 -20.83 -53.64 15.87
C ALA A 40 -19.33 -53.84 15.76
N ARG A 41 -18.75 -53.78 16.94
CA ARG A 41 -17.46 -54.22 17.43
C ARG A 41 -17.00 -55.59 16.90
N CYS A 42 -15.70 -55.69 16.62
CA CYS A 42 -14.96 -56.89 16.95
C CYS A 42 -13.59 -56.53 17.62
N ARG A 43 -13.34 -57.28 18.68
CA ARG A 43 -12.15 -57.26 19.55
C ARG A 43 -11.05 -58.12 18.99
N ASP A 44 -9.88 -57.84 19.54
CA ASP A 44 -8.73 -58.70 19.89
C ASP A 44 -7.64 -58.92 18.84
N ALA A 45 -6.51 -58.56 19.22
CA ALA A 45 -5.28 -59.16 19.74
C ALA A 45 -4.04 -58.71 18.97
N ASP A 46 -3.21 -58.01 19.63
CA ASP A 46 -1.92 -58.33 20.21
C ASP A 46 -0.67 -58.31 19.27
N THR A 47 0.42 -57.82 19.88
CA THR A 47 1.85 -57.86 19.55
C THR A 47 2.40 -56.79 18.57
N GLY A 48 3.18 -55.81 19.18
CA GLY A 48 4.07 -54.89 18.51
C GLY A 48 5.34 -55.61 17.96
N PRO A 49 6.34 -54.90 17.43
CA PRO A 49 6.98 -53.74 18.06
C PRO A 49 7.38 -52.56 17.14
N SER A 50 7.65 -51.44 17.80
CA SER A 50 8.71 -50.45 17.50
C SER A 50 8.69 -49.66 16.19
N GLY A 51 8.36 -48.39 16.32
CA GLY A 51 9.14 -47.36 15.68
C GLY A 51 8.75 -46.96 14.26
N GLU A 52 7.66 -46.19 14.14
CA GLU A 52 7.59 -45.17 13.08
C GLU A 52 6.37 -44.30 13.35
N LEU A 53 6.56 -43.28 14.16
CA LEU A 53 5.61 -42.17 14.31
C LEU A 53 6.20 -40.95 13.62
N LEU A 54 5.37 -40.40 12.76
CA LEU A 54 5.50 -39.08 12.12
C LEU A 54 6.06 -39.07 10.70
N SER A 55 5.23 -39.45 9.74
CA SER A 55 5.30 -38.81 8.40
C SER A 55 3.94 -38.86 7.75
N SER A 56 3.18 -37.78 7.86
CA SER A 56 2.19 -37.37 6.87
C SER A 56 1.68 -35.96 7.18
N THR A 57 2.53 -34.96 6.96
CA THR A 57 2.08 -33.65 6.49
C THR A 57 2.73 -33.45 5.13
N ASP A 58 2.04 -33.89 4.11
CA ASP A 58 2.29 -33.55 2.72
C ASP A 58 2.03 -32.05 2.47
N SER A 59 2.84 -31.20 3.07
CA SER A 59 3.11 -29.88 2.53
C SER A 59 4.38 -30.02 1.69
N ASN A 60 4.20 -30.22 0.40
CA ASN A 60 5.29 -30.33 -0.58
C ASN A 60 5.98 -28.95 -0.78
N MET A 61 6.31 -28.28 0.33
CA MET A 61 7.03 -27.01 0.33
C MET A 61 8.53 -27.31 0.23
N ARG A 62 9.05 -27.36 -1.00
CA ARG A 62 10.48 -27.55 -1.27
C ARG A 62 11.27 -26.29 -0.97
N ILE A 63 11.41 -25.96 0.30
CA ILE A 63 12.26 -24.83 0.73
C ILE A 63 13.71 -25.37 0.84
N PRO A 64 14.67 -24.75 0.13
CA PRO A 64 16.07 -25.06 0.33
C PRO A 64 16.52 -24.76 1.77
N PRO A 65 17.59 -25.42 2.28
CA PRO A 65 18.10 -25.14 3.62
C PRO A 65 18.39 -23.66 3.81
N LEU A 66 17.85 -23.05 4.87
CA LEU A 66 18.01 -21.62 5.15
C LEU A 66 19.48 -21.18 5.13
N LYS A 67 20.39 -22.01 5.65
CA LYS A 67 21.84 -21.76 5.62
C LYS A 67 22.39 -21.61 4.19
N ALA A 68 21.83 -22.34 3.23
CA ALA A 68 22.25 -22.25 1.82
C ALA A 68 21.72 -20.96 1.18
N ILE A 69 20.51 -20.54 1.53
CA ILE A 69 19.92 -19.26 1.06
C ILE A 69 20.71 -18.07 1.64
N ILE A 70 21.06 -18.10 2.93
CA ILE A 70 21.87 -17.06 3.59
C ILE A 70 23.28 -16.98 2.95
N ALA A 71 23.91 -18.14 2.68
CA ALA A 71 25.20 -18.18 2.01
C ALA A 71 25.14 -17.57 0.60
N PHE A 72 24.07 -17.88 -0.14
CA PHE A 72 23.83 -17.31 -1.47
C PHE A 72 23.70 -15.79 -1.42
N GLU A 73 22.86 -15.24 -0.52
CA GLU A 73 22.66 -13.78 -0.34
C GLU A 73 23.98 -13.09 -0.02
N SER A 74 24.72 -13.61 0.97
CA SER A 74 26.00 -13.03 1.41
C SER A 74 27.05 -13.04 0.27
N VAL A 75 27.16 -14.12 -0.52
CA VAL A 75 28.05 -14.18 -1.68
C VAL A 75 27.61 -13.23 -2.78
N ALA A 76 26.32 -13.12 -3.05
CA ALA A 76 25.78 -12.21 -4.05
C ALA A 76 26.09 -10.72 -3.70
N ARG A 77 25.92 -10.35 -2.44
CA ARG A 77 26.17 -9.01 -1.92
C ARG A 77 27.66 -8.68 -1.84
N THR A 78 28.47 -9.59 -1.31
CA THR A 78 29.93 -9.39 -1.15
C THR A 78 30.72 -9.60 -2.44
N LYS A 79 30.12 -10.26 -3.44
CA LYS A 79 30.75 -10.71 -4.70
C LYS A 79 32.01 -11.56 -4.48
N SER A 80 32.09 -12.24 -3.32
CA SER A 80 33.26 -13.00 -2.90
C SER A 80 32.90 -14.12 -1.91
N VAL A 81 33.22 -15.35 -2.25
CA VAL A 81 33.04 -16.52 -1.36
C VAL A 81 33.83 -16.35 -0.06
N ASN A 82 35.06 -15.81 -0.14
CA ASN A 82 35.90 -15.63 1.04
C ASN A 82 35.33 -14.59 2.00
N ARG A 83 34.88 -13.45 1.50
CA ARG A 83 34.25 -12.40 2.33
C ARG A 83 32.94 -12.89 2.94
N ALA A 84 32.12 -13.61 2.18
CA ALA A 84 30.91 -14.20 2.70
C ALA A 84 31.23 -15.26 3.80
N ALA A 85 32.28 -16.03 3.63
CA ALA A 85 32.73 -17.00 4.64
C ALA A 85 33.16 -16.30 5.94
N GLU A 86 33.93 -15.22 5.85
CA GLU A 86 34.32 -14.40 7.01
C GLU A 86 33.10 -13.84 7.73
N GLU A 87 32.15 -13.25 6.98
CA GLU A 87 30.92 -12.67 7.53
C GLU A 87 30.05 -13.71 8.24
N LEU A 88 29.94 -14.92 7.68
CA LEU A 88 29.11 -15.99 8.21
C LEU A 88 29.80 -16.84 9.27
N GLY A 89 31.08 -16.59 9.56
CA GLY A 89 31.88 -17.43 10.47
C GLY A 89 32.08 -18.85 9.95
N LEU A 90 32.16 -19.00 8.63
CA LEU A 90 32.32 -20.31 7.95
C LEU A 90 33.65 -20.37 7.18
N THR A 91 34.00 -21.58 6.70
CA THR A 91 35.08 -21.71 5.72
C THR A 91 34.58 -21.46 4.30
N ALA A 92 35.47 -21.01 3.40
CA ALA A 92 35.11 -20.80 1.99
C ALA A 92 34.62 -22.10 1.31
N SER A 93 35.18 -23.26 1.74
CA SER A 93 34.71 -24.59 1.30
C SER A 93 33.27 -24.86 1.74
N ALA A 94 32.92 -24.54 2.99
CA ALA A 94 31.55 -24.73 3.50
C ALA A 94 30.54 -23.84 2.76
N VAL A 95 30.90 -22.57 2.50
CA VAL A 95 30.07 -21.67 1.70
C VAL A 95 29.90 -22.20 0.28
N SER A 96 30.99 -22.64 -0.38
CA SER A 96 30.89 -23.20 -1.73
C SER A 96 30.01 -24.45 -1.77
N HIS A 97 30.10 -25.31 -0.75
CA HIS A 97 29.22 -26.48 -0.65
C HIS A 97 27.74 -26.11 -0.47
N GLN A 98 27.44 -25.09 0.35
CA GLN A 98 26.07 -24.59 0.50
C GLN A 98 25.52 -24.06 -0.83
N LEU A 99 26.33 -23.33 -1.60
CA LEU A 99 25.91 -22.81 -2.93
C LEU A 99 25.65 -23.97 -3.89
N SER A 100 26.54 -24.94 -3.99
CA SER A 100 26.35 -26.10 -4.87
C SER A 100 25.11 -26.91 -4.52
N ASN A 101 24.81 -27.08 -3.23
CA ASN A 101 23.57 -27.72 -2.78
C ASN A 101 22.33 -26.92 -3.20
N LEU A 102 22.36 -25.59 -3.07
CA LEU A 102 21.26 -24.70 -3.46
C LEU A 102 21.01 -24.78 -4.97
N GLU A 103 22.07 -24.65 -5.78
CA GLU A 103 22.00 -24.77 -7.24
C GLU A 103 21.47 -26.12 -7.70
N SER A 104 21.92 -27.20 -7.01
CA SER A 104 21.44 -28.58 -7.28
C SER A 104 19.95 -28.73 -6.99
N GLN A 105 19.44 -28.13 -5.89
CA GLN A 105 18.02 -28.19 -5.54
C GLN A 105 17.14 -27.33 -6.48
N ILE A 106 17.64 -26.17 -6.91
CA ILE A 106 16.96 -25.30 -7.87
C ILE A 106 17.04 -25.88 -9.28
N GLY A 107 18.07 -26.68 -9.57
CA GLY A 107 18.32 -27.26 -10.89
C GLY A 107 18.90 -26.27 -11.91
N GLN A 108 19.34 -25.09 -11.45
CA GLN A 108 19.90 -24.03 -12.28
C GLN A 108 21.09 -23.37 -11.60
N PRO A 109 22.14 -22.98 -12.32
CA PRO A 109 23.22 -22.20 -11.76
C PRO A 109 22.76 -20.79 -11.39
N LEU A 110 23.12 -20.35 -10.21
CA LEU A 110 22.82 -18.99 -9.71
C LEU A 110 24.01 -18.05 -9.91
N PHE A 111 25.23 -18.61 -9.98
CA PHE A 111 26.46 -17.89 -10.26
C PHE A 111 27.15 -18.40 -11.53
N GLN A 112 27.88 -17.51 -12.16
CA GLN A 112 28.80 -17.84 -13.26
C GLN A 112 30.15 -17.18 -13.04
N ARG A 113 31.20 -17.79 -13.56
CA ARG A 113 32.55 -17.20 -13.55
C ARG A 113 32.66 -16.18 -14.67
N SER A 114 33.10 -14.99 -14.34
CA SER A 114 33.53 -13.94 -15.26
C SER A 114 35.01 -13.67 -15.03
N GLY A 115 35.72 -13.19 -16.03
CA GLY A 115 37.15 -12.84 -15.90
C GLY A 115 37.50 -11.91 -14.74
N ARG A 116 36.50 -11.25 -14.14
CA ARG A 116 36.60 -10.38 -12.95
C ARG A 116 36.07 -10.99 -11.67
N GLY A 117 35.75 -12.28 -11.64
CA GLY A 117 35.27 -12.98 -10.45
C GLY A 117 33.95 -13.69 -10.63
N LEU A 118 33.20 -13.85 -9.54
CA LEU A 118 31.91 -14.52 -9.50
C LEU A 118 30.79 -13.48 -9.73
N VAL A 119 29.90 -13.73 -10.69
CA VAL A 119 28.75 -12.87 -11.00
C VAL A 119 27.47 -13.70 -11.01
N LEU A 120 26.33 -13.07 -10.73
CA LEU A 120 25.04 -13.72 -10.79
C LEU A 120 24.65 -14.07 -12.24
N THR A 121 23.95 -15.18 -12.40
CA THR A 121 23.20 -15.48 -13.63
C THR A 121 21.87 -14.70 -13.63
N PRO A 122 21.14 -14.59 -14.77
CA PRO A 122 19.79 -14.02 -14.77
C PRO A 122 18.82 -14.71 -13.82
N THR A 123 18.98 -16.02 -13.60
CA THR A 123 18.23 -16.79 -12.61
C THR A 123 18.65 -16.39 -11.19
N GLY A 124 19.96 -16.22 -10.95
CA GLY A 124 20.51 -15.75 -9.68
C GLY A 124 20.01 -14.33 -9.30
N GLU A 125 19.94 -13.42 -10.25
CA GLU A 125 19.45 -12.06 -10.00
C GLU A 125 17.97 -12.06 -9.57
N ARG A 126 17.12 -12.80 -10.28
CA ARG A 126 15.70 -12.94 -9.90
C ARG A 126 15.56 -13.60 -8.53
N TYR A 127 16.27 -14.71 -8.32
CA TYR A 127 16.23 -15.41 -7.03
C TYR A 127 16.73 -14.55 -5.87
N LEU A 128 17.77 -13.73 -6.08
CA LEU A 128 18.26 -12.77 -5.08
C LEU A 128 17.18 -11.77 -4.69
N THR A 129 16.48 -11.20 -5.66
CA THR A 129 15.38 -10.25 -5.40
C THR A 129 14.31 -10.90 -4.53
N ASP A 130 13.88 -12.12 -4.86
CA ASP A 130 12.81 -12.83 -4.15
C ASP A 130 13.22 -13.21 -2.71
N VAL A 131 14.45 -13.74 -2.53
CA VAL A 131 14.88 -14.24 -1.21
C VAL A 131 15.32 -13.13 -0.27
N THR A 132 15.85 -12.01 -0.76
CA THR A 132 16.28 -10.89 0.11
C THR A 132 15.12 -10.36 0.94
N GLY A 133 13.96 -10.17 0.33
CA GLY A 133 12.73 -9.78 1.04
C GLY A 133 12.32 -10.80 2.09
N SER A 134 12.32 -12.09 1.72
CA SER A 134 11.92 -13.18 2.60
C SER A 134 12.85 -13.35 3.81
N LEU A 135 14.18 -13.22 3.61
CA LEU A 135 15.17 -13.26 4.70
C LEU A 135 15.01 -12.08 5.67
N ALA A 136 14.75 -10.89 5.14
CA ALA A 136 14.46 -9.72 5.96
C ALA A 136 13.19 -9.91 6.79
N ASP A 137 12.14 -10.54 6.22
CA ASP A 137 10.91 -10.86 6.92
C ASP A 137 11.14 -11.87 8.06
N LEU A 138 11.95 -12.90 7.81
CA LEU A 138 12.30 -13.89 8.83
C LEU A 138 13.12 -13.28 9.97
N SER A 139 14.10 -12.41 9.64
CA SER A 139 14.86 -11.64 10.64
C SER A 139 13.94 -10.81 11.52
N ARG A 140 13.04 -10.06 10.91
CA ARG A 140 12.05 -9.23 11.63
C ARG A 140 11.10 -10.07 12.50
N ALA A 141 10.66 -11.24 12.03
CA ALA A 141 9.83 -12.13 12.83
C ALA A 141 10.59 -12.63 14.07
N THR A 142 11.87 -12.94 13.91
CA THR A 142 12.75 -13.40 15.01
C THR A 142 12.99 -12.25 16.00
N GLU A 143 13.25 -11.03 15.53
CA GLU A 143 13.41 -9.84 16.38
C GLU A 143 12.14 -9.58 17.21
N ARG A 144 10.95 -9.70 16.59
CA ARG A 144 9.66 -9.58 17.31
C ARG A 144 9.51 -10.61 18.42
N ALA A 145 9.88 -11.86 18.13
CA ALA A 145 9.82 -12.94 19.11
C ALA A 145 10.85 -12.78 20.26
N SER A 146 11.96 -12.12 19.96
CA SER A 146 13.08 -11.92 20.89
C SER A 146 12.93 -10.66 21.75
N SER A 147 12.13 -9.67 21.31
CA SER A 147 11.95 -8.42 22.05
C SER A 147 11.15 -8.66 23.33
N ARG A 148 11.79 -8.40 24.46
CA ARG A 148 11.18 -8.44 25.80
C ARG A 148 10.36 -7.19 26.14
N THR A 149 10.44 -6.16 25.34
CA THR A 149 9.67 -4.92 25.47
C THR A 149 8.46 -5.01 24.54
N GLU A 150 7.26 -5.05 25.11
CA GLU A 150 5.98 -4.96 24.40
C GLU A 150 5.78 -3.53 23.85
N VAL A 151 6.66 -3.08 22.97
CA VAL A 151 6.38 -1.87 22.20
C VAL A 151 5.40 -2.30 21.11
N ASP A 152 4.19 -1.78 21.17
CA ASP A 152 3.17 -2.03 20.15
C ASP A 152 3.58 -1.28 18.86
N ILE A 153 4.06 -2.00 17.84
CA ILE A 153 4.55 -1.41 16.60
C ILE A 153 3.47 -1.50 15.55
N LEU A 154 2.95 -0.36 15.12
CA LEU A 154 2.07 -0.23 13.97
C LEU A 154 2.88 -0.02 12.70
N ARG A 155 2.77 -0.94 11.76
CA ARG A 155 3.48 -0.89 10.47
C ARG A 155 2.49 -0.53 9.35
N VAL A 156 2.63 0.68 8.86
CA VAL A 156 1.80 1.24 7.81
C VAL A 156 2.61 1.34 6.53
N HIS A 157 2.05 0.85 5.44
CA HIS A 157 2.49 1.18 4.10
C HIS A 157 1.53 2.19 3.47
N SER A 158 2.01 3.00 2.55
CA SER A 158 1.16 3.99 1.87
C SER A 158 1.66 4.29 0.45
N SER A 159 0.75 4.69 -0.42
CA SER A 159 1.12 5.37 -1.64
C SER A 159 1.92 6.64 -1.30
N PRO A 160 2.98 6.98 -2.07
CA PRO A 160 3.90 8.06 -1.71
C PRO A 160 3.24 9.43 -1.52
N SER A 161 2.31 9.80 -2.41
CA SER A 161 1.66 11.12 -2.31
C SER A 161 0.76 11.23 -1.08
N PHE A 162 0.02 10.18 -0.74
CA PHE A 162 -0.82 10.18 0.46
C PHE A 162 0.04 10.17 1.73
N GLY A 163 1.08 9.34 1.76
CA GLY A 163 2.02 9.29 2.88
C GLY A 163 2.66 10.65 3.17
N LEU A 164 3.21 11.30 2.12
CA LEU A 164 3.91 12.58 2.24
C LEU A 164 2.97 13.76 2.53
N MET A 165 1.88 13.88 1.78
CA MET A 165 1.08 15.10 1.78
C MET A 165 -0.09 15.07 2.75
N TRP A 166 -0.60 13.88 3.07
CA TRP A 166 -1.75 13.77 3.96
C TRP A 166 -1.40 13.15 5.32
N LEU A 167 -0.70 12.00 5.37
CA LEU A 167 -0.36 11.33 6.63
C LEU A 167 0.68 12.12 7.42
N LEU A 168 1.84 12.38 6.83
CA LEU A 168 3.00 12.96 7.52
C LEU A 168 2.67 14.26 8.28
N PRO A 169 1.92 15.24 7.71
CA PRO A 169 1.58 16.48 8.42
C PRO A 169 0.65 16.28 9.63
N ARG A 170 0.04 15.09 9.77
CA ARG A 170 -0.94 14.75 10.80
C ARG A 170 -0.43 13.77 11.84
N LEU A 171 0.78 13.21 11.65
CA LEU A 171 1.31 12.17 12.53
C LEU A 171 1.52 12.63 13.98
N SER A 172 1.73 13.93 14.22
CA SER A 172 1.83 14.47 15.59
C SER A 172 0.56 14.19 16.41
N SER A 173 -0.63 14.41 15.81
CA SER A 173 -1.91 14.14 16.47
C SER A 173 -2.12 12.65 16.78
N PHE A 174 -1.64 11.77 15.89
CA PHE A 174 -1.64 10.33 16.18
C PHE A 174 -0.74 9.99 17.35
N GLN A 175 0.49 10.49 17.35
CA GLN A 175 1.49 10.18 18.36
C GLN A 175 1.10 10.74 19.74
N GLU A 176 0.51 11.94 19.81
CA GLU A 176 0.01 12.53 21.05
C GLU A 176 -1.11 11.69 21.68
N ALA A 177 -1.99 11.12 20.84
CA ALA A 177 -3.10 10.27 21.31
C ALA A 177 -2.69 8.82 21.59
N ASN A 178 -1.54 8.36 21.08
CA ASN A 178 -1.11 6.96 21.10
C ASN A 178 0.40 6.83 21.36
N GLY A 179 0.90 7.46 22.44
CA GLY A 179 2.32 7.46 22.80
C GLY A 179 2.91 6.09 23.13
N ASP A 180 2.07 5.08 23.34
CA ASP A 180 2.41 3.68 23.55
C ASP A 180 2.63 2.90 22.22
N ILE A 181 2.28 3.51 21.08
CA ILE A 181 2.43 2.90 19.75
C ILE A 181 3.62 3.51 19.01
N GLN A 182 4.57 2.69 18.61
CA GLN A 182 5.60 3.09 17.66
C GLN A 182 5.05 2.95 16.25
N LEU A 183 4.96 4.05 15.49
CA LEU A 183 4.53 4.02 14.09
C LEU A 183 5.73 3.88 13.15
N ASN A 184 5.70 2.88 12.28
CA ASN A 184 6.63 2.69 11.17
C ASN A 184 5.88 2.92 9.86
N LEU A 185 6.21 3.98 9.13
CA LEU A 185 5.62 4.32 7.83
C LEU A 185 6.62 4.08 6.71
N ALA A 186 6.23 3.30 5.72
CA ALA A 186 6.95 3.13 4.47
C ALA A 186 6.06 3.52 3.30
N CYS A 187 6.66 4.03 2.22
CA CYS A 187 5.91 4.45 1.04
C CYS A 187 6.52 3.87 -0.23
N SER A 188 5.69 3.24 -1.04
CA SER A 188 6.05 2.82 -2.41
C SER A 188 4.79 2.71 -3.28
N TYR A 189 4.98 2.45 -4.58
CA TYR A 189 3.85 2.24 -5.52
C TYR A 189 3.33 0.83 -5.55
N GLU A 190 4.19 -0.10 -5.21
CA GLU A 190 3.82 -1.51 -5.21
C GLU A 190 2.92 -1.78 -4.01
N ASN A 191 1.75 -2.34 -4.28
CA ASN A 191 0.89 -2.81 -3.21
C ASN A 191 1.62 -3.89 -2.41
N VAL A 192 1.69 -3.71 -1.10
CA VAL A 192 2.38 -4.69 -0.26
C VAL A 192 1.58 -5.99 -0.15
N SER A 193 2.30 -7.10 -0.08
CA SER A 193 1.71 -8.38 0.29
C SER A 193 1.63 -8.48 1.81
N PHE A 194 0.47 -8.92 2.32
CA PHE A 194 0.27 -9.19 3.74
C PHE A 194 0.63 -10.62 4.15
N SER A 195 1.03 -11.47 3.20
CA SER A 195 1.32 -12.88 3.45
C SER A 195 2.43 -13.12 4.48
N ASN A 196 3.36 -12.18 4.58
CA ASN A 196 4.48 -12.23 5.53
C ASN A 196 4.16 -11.56 6.89
N GLY A 197 2.98 -10.98 7.06
CA GLY A 197 2.56 -10.31 8.31
C GLY A 197 3.41 -9.09 8.69
N PHE A 198 4.16 -8.51 7.74
CA PHE A 198 5.04 -7.38 8.04
C PHE A 198 4.29 -6.08 8.19
N TYR A 199 3.35 -5.79 7.29
CA TYR A 199 2.51 -4.60 7.38
C TYR A 199 1.18 -4.91 8.05
N ASP A 200 0.71 -3.97 8.85
CA ASP A 200 -0.61 -4.04 9.48
C ASP A 200 -1.70 -3.46 8.57
N ILE A 201 -1.38 -2.35 7.90
CA ILE A 201 -2.28 -1.58 7.03
C ILE A 201 -1.48 -1.10 5.81
N ASP A 202 -2.16 -1.03 4.66
CA ASP A 202 -1.68 -0.40 3.44
C ASP A 202 -2.68 0.65 2.97
N VAL A 203 -2.22 1.88 2.71
CA VAL A 203 -3.04 2.93 2.11
C VAL A 203 -2.82 2.93 0.61
N ARG A 204 -3.72 2.30 -0.12
CA ARG A 204 -3.64 2.12 -1.56
C ARG A 204 -4.39 3.20 -2.31
N HIS A 205 -3.85 3.55 -3.47
CA HIS A 205 -4.55 4.36 -4.45
C HIS A 205 -5.13 3.45 -5.55
N GLY A 206 -6.39 3.68 -5.96
CA GLY A 206 -7.04 2.91 -7.02
C GLY A 206 -8.56 2.80 -6.86
N TYR A 207 -9.13 1.74 -7.43
CA TYR A 207 -10.59 1.54 -7.52
C TYR A 207 -11.19 0.69 -6.40
N GLY A 208 -10.41 0.25 -5.43
CA GLY A 208 -10.93 -0.48 -4.27
C GLY A 208 -11.12 -2.00 -4.45
N ASN A 209 -10.60 -2.58 -5.53
CA ASN A 209 -10.80 -4.00 -5.87
C ASN A 209 -9.57 -4.83 -5.44
N TRP A 210 -9.55 -5.26 -4.18
CA TRP A 210 -8.50 -6.15 -3.66
C TRP A 210 -9.15 -7.32 -2.91
N ASP A 211 -9.11 -8.49 -3.55
CA ASP A 211 -9.73 -9.72 -3.02
C ASP A 211 -9.10 -10.16 -1.70
N ASN A 212 -9.90 -10.79 -0.85
CA ASN A 212 -9.50 -11.35 0.44
C ASN A 212 -8.93 -10.35 1.47
N LEU A 213 -9.12 -9.05 1.28
CA LEU A 213 -8.71 -7.99 2.20
C LEU A 213 -9.94 -7.17 2.64
N GLU A 214 -9.84 -6.57 3.83
CA GLU A 214 -10.77 -5.52 4.23
C GLU A 214 -10.36 -4.22 3.53
N VAL A 215 -11.34 -3.52 2.97
CA VAL A 215 -11.12 -2.28 2.23
C VAL A 215 -12.04 -1.21 2.80
N ARG A 216 -11.46 -0.11 3.29
CA ARG A 216 -12.20 1.08 3.73
C ARG A 216 -11.78 2.27 2.89
N THR A 217 -12.70 2.79 2.10
CA THR A 217 -12.45 3.99 1.29
C THR A 217 -12.34 5.23 2.16
N VAL A 218 -11.30 6.02 1.95
CA VAL A 218 -11.15 7.36 2.53
C VAL A 218 -12.15 8.28 1.84
N ARG A 219 -13.11 8.80 2.58
CA ARG A 219 -14.23 9.60 2.04
C ARG A 219 -13.85 11.06 1.91
N GLY A 220 -14.63 11.80 1.11
CA GLY A 220 -14.48 13.25 0.97
C GLY A 220 -13.27 13.66 0.15
N GLU A 221 -12.84 12.84 -0.80
CA GLU A 221 -11.80 13.19 -1.74
C GLU A 221 -12.39 13.77 -3.02
N PHE A 222 -11.93 14.97 -3.39
CA PHE A 222 -12.35 15.69 -4.57
C PHE A 222 -11.16 16.08 -5.44
N ILE A 223 -11.30 15.90 -6.74
CA ILE A 223 -10.31 16.32 -7.74
C ILE A 223 -10.75 17.65 -8.34
N ALA A 224 -9.88 18.66 -8.32
CA ALA A 224 -10.15 19.98 -8.86
C ALA A 224 -8.89 20.60 -9.50
N PRO A 225 -9.06 21.57 -10.42
CA PRO A 225 -7.97 22.42 -10.88
C PRO A 225 -7.43 23.28 -9.74
N LEU A 226 -6.12 23.24 -9.55
CA LEU A 226 -5.39 23.94 -8.49
C LEU A 226 -4.24 24.76 -9.09
N ALA A 227 -4.07 25.98 -8.63
CA ALA A 227 -2.98 26.87 -9.03
C ALA A 227 -2.51 27.71 -7.85
N SER A 228 -1.31 28.29 -7.94
CA SER A 228 -0.90 29.29 -6.97
C SER A 228 -1.64 30.62 -7.21
N PRO A 229 -1.95 31.41 -6.15
CA PRO A 229 -2.54 32.74 -6.29
C PRO A 229 -1.74 33.63 -7.23
N HIS A 230 -0.42 33.60 -7.10
CA HIS A 230 0.48 34.39 -7.97
C HIS A 230 0.34 34.05 -9.46
N TYR A 231 0.14 32.76 -9.79
CA TYR A 231 -0.10 32.37 -11.18
C TYR A 231 -1.41 32.97 -11.69
N LEU A 232 -2.49 32.89 -10.91
CA LEU A 232 -3.82 33.40 -11.29
C LEU A 232 -3.91 34.94 -11.38
N GLU A 233 -3.12 35.67 -10.59
CA GLU A 233 -2.98 37.11 -10.72
C GLU A 233 -2.43 37.53 -12.07
N ARG A 234 -1.46 36.76 -12.59
CA ARG A 234 -0.81 37.03 -13.88
C ARG A 234 -1.54 36.41 -15.07
N HIS A 235 -2.31 35.39 -14.82
CA HIS A 235 -3.02 34.61 -15.83
C HIS A 235 -4.43 34.32 -15.32
N PRO A 236 -5.34 35.33 -15.38
CA PRO A 236 -6.70 35.20 -14.86
C PRO A 236 -7.50 34.11 -15.58
N VAL A 237 -8.23 33.30 -14.80
CA VAL A 237 -9.14 32.26 -15.27
C VAL A 237 -10.54 32.61 -14.77
N LYS A 238 -11.54 32.66 -15.67
CA LYS A 238 -12.93 32.98 -15.34
C LYS A 238 -13.87 31.81 -15.61
N ALA A 239 -13.58 31.04 -16.63
CA ALA A 239 -14.40 29.91 -17.07
C ALA A 239 -13.52 28.68 -17.41
N PRO A 240 -14.09 27.48 -17.40
CA PRO A 240 -13.37 26.25 -17.74
C PRO A 240 -12.65 26.30 -19.11
N GLU A 241 -13.22 26.97 -20.09
CA GLU A 241 -12.66 27.16 -21.43
C GLU A 241 -11.33 27.93 -21.42
N ASP A 242 -11.15 28.84 -20.49
CA ASP A 242 -9.92 29.64 -20.38
C ASP A 242 -8.71 28.74 -20.11
N LEU A 243 -8.91 27.63 -19.40
CA LEU A 243 -7.84 26.67 -19.10
C LEU A 243 -7.16 26.11 -20.35
N LEU A 244 -7.85 26.12 -21.50
CA LEU A 244 -7.25 25.65 -22.77
C LEU A 244 -6.05 26.49 -23.22
N ALA A 245 -6.01 27.78 -22.82
CA ALA A 245 -4.90 28.69 -23.12
C ALA A 245 -3.81 28.68 -22.04
N HIS A 246 -4.03 27.98 -20.92
CA HIS A 246 -3.08 27.93 -19.81
C HIS A 246 -2.13 26.74 -19.88
N ARG A 247 -1.05 26.82 -19.10
CA ARG A 247 -0.15 25.68 -18.85
C ARG A 247 -0.83 24.70 -17.91
N LEU A 248 -1.22 23.56 -18.45
CA LEU A 248 -1.76 22.46 -17.67
C LEU A 248 -0.68 21.47 -17.32
N ILE A 249 -0.63 21.10 -16.05
CA ILE A 249 0.27 20.07 -15.54
C ILE A 249 -0.45 18.72 -15.66
N TYR A 250 0.20 17.75 -16.30
CA TYR A 250 -0.32 16.39 -16.39
C TYR A 250 0.19 15.54 -15.23
N SER A 251 -0.70 14.81 -14.59
CA SER A 251 -0.38 13.80 -13.59
C SER A 251 -1.00 12.49 -14.02
N GLU A 252 -0.21 11.41 -13.94
CA GLU A 252 -0.68 10.07 -14.29
C GLU A 252 -1.56 9.47 -13.19
N THR A 253 -1.46 9.98 -11.96
CA THR A 253 -2.01 9.37 -10.76
C THR A 253 -3.51 9.57 -10.57
N PRO A 254 -4.11 10.76 -10.75
CA PRO A 254 -5.51 10.99 -10.44
C PRO A 254 -6.46 10.09 -11.24
N LEU A 255 -7.53 9.61 -10.58
CA LEU A 255 -8.59 8.83 -11.25
C LEU A 255 -9.39 9.64 -12.27
N VAL A 256 -9.34 10.98 -12.17
CA VAL A 256 -9.95 11.90 -13.11
C VAL A 256 -8.86 12.68 -13.83
N GLN A 257 -8.78 12.50 -15.13
CA GLN A 257 -7.81 13.19 -15.99
C GLN A 257 -8.42 14.45 -16.61
N TRP A 258 -7.59 15.36 -17.13
CA TRP A 258 -8.02 16.60 -17.79
C TRP A 258 -9.12 16.38 -18.81
N LYS A 259 -9.03 15.35 -19.65
CA LYS A 259 -10.04 15.02 -20.66
C LYS A 259 -11.42 14.77 -20.04
N GLN A 260 -11.46 14.01 -18.95
CA GLN A 260 -12.72 13.71 -18.25
C GLN A 260 -13.26 14.94 -17.53
N TRP A 261 -12.37 15.73 -16.89
CA TRP A 261 -12.75 16.95 -16.21
C TRP A 261 -13.35 17.97 -17.18
N PHE A 262 -12.68 18.27 -18.31
CA PHE A 262 -13.20 19.15 -19.36
C PHE A 262 -14.53 18.65 -19.94
N GLY A 263 -14.64 17.34 -20.18
CA GLY A 263 -15.89 16.76 -20.66
C GLY A 263 -17.06 16.99 -19.71
N ARG A 264 -16.83 16.96 -18.38
CA ARG A 264 -17.86 17.31 -17.38
C ARG A 264 -18.20 18.80 -17.36
N ALA A 265 -17.23 19.65 -17.61
CA ALA A 265 -17.42 21.09 -17.75
C ALA A 265 -18.05 21.50 -19.10
N GLY A 266 -18.34 20.55 -19.99
CA GLY A 266 -18.90 20.83 -21.32
C GLY A 266 -17.88 21.35 -22.33
N VAL A 267 -16.59 21.28 -22.03
CA VAL A 267 -15.49 21.79 -22.85
C VAL A 267 -14.79 20.65 -23.58
N SER A 268 -14.54 20.82 -24.86
CA SER A 268 -13.80 19.84 -25.65
C SER A 268 -12.30 20.09 -25.57
N LEU A 269 -11.57 19.15 -24.99
CA LEU A 269 -10.10 19.16 -25.01
C LEU A 269 -9.61 18.61 -26.34
N ALA A 270 -8.84 19.42 -27.08
CA ALA A 270 -8.25 18.98 -28.34
C ALA A 270 -7.32 17.77 -28.12
N ALA A 271 -7.40 16.76 -29.01
CA ALA A 271 -6.61 15.54 -28.91
C ALA A 271 -5.07 15.79 -28.94
N GLN A 272 -4.66 16.95 -29.43
CA GLN A 272 -3.25 17.34 -29.59
C GLN A 272 -2.78 18.31 -28.49
N LYS A 273 -3.53 18.50 -27.37
CA LYS A 273 -3.07 19.34 -26.27
C LYS A 273 -1.80 18.73 -25.70
N THR A 274 -0.71 19.47 -25.77
CA THR A 274 0.57 19.15 -25.15
C THR A 274 0.60 19.67 -23.73
N PHE A 275 1.30 18.95 -22.86
CA PHE A 275 1.53 19.35 -21.47
C PHE A 275 3.01 19.70 -21.31
N ASP A 276 3.30 20.87 -20.72
CA ASP A 276 4.68 21.29 -20.49
C ASP A 276 5.35 20.44 -19.40
N PHE A 277 4.56 19.90 -18.47
CA PHE A 277 5.01 19.04 -17.39
C PHE A 277 4.14 17.80 -17.31
N SER A 278 4.78 16.64 -17.12
CA SER A 278 4.14 15.37 -16.88
C SER A 278 4.83 14.66 -15.72
N PHE A 279 4.05 14.25 -14.73
CA PHE A 279 4.55 13.61 -13.52
C PHE A 279 3.79 12.31 -13.24
N ASP A 280 4.51 11.35 -12.72
CA ASP A 280 3.96 10.08 -12.22
C ASP A 280 3.53 10.17 -10.74
N ARG A 281 3.59 11.38 -10.12
CA ARG A 281 3.35 11.62 -8.70
C ARG A 281 2.53 12.89 -8.47
N SER A 282 1.40 12.76 -7.76
CA SER A 282 0.56 13.92 -7.38
C SER A 282 1.34 14.97 -6.58
N TYR A 283 2.24 14.57 -5.69
CA TYR A 283 3.03 15.56 -4.94
C TYR A 283 3.90 16.43 -5.84
N MET A 284 4.48 15.89 -6.93
CA MET A 284 5.28 16.68 -7.88
C MET A 284 4.40 17.65 -8.67
N SER A 285 3.23 17.21 -9.07
CA SER A 285 2.22 18.04 -9.75
C SER A 285 1.79 19.21 -8.87
N LEU A 286 1.47 18.94 -7.60
CA LEU A 286 1.07 19.95 -6.61
C LEU A 286 2.20 20.93 -6.28
N GLU A 287 3.46 20.46 -6.15
CA GLU A 287 4.62 21.33 -5.96
C GLU A 287 4.82 22.25 -7.16
N THR A 288 4.74 21.71 -8.37
CA THR A 288 4.91 22.49 -9.60
C THR A 288 3.85 23.59 -9.73
N ALA A 289 2.60 23.28 -9.37
CA ALA A 289 1.53 24.28 -9.34
C ALA A 289 1.75 25.35 -8.25
N ALA A 290 2.23 24.97 -7.06
CA ALA A 290 2.55 25.88 -5.97
C ALA A 290 3.70 26.83 -6.33
N LEU A 291 4.66 26.39 -7.15
CA LEU A 291 5.73 27.23 -7.70
C LEU A 291 5.24 28.19 -8.80
N GLY A 292 3.95 28.17 -9.16
CA GLY A 292 3.39 29.07 -10.17
C GLY A 292 3.74 28.70 -11.61
N LEU A 293 4.06 27.44 -11.88
CA LEU A 293 4.49 26.97 -13.21
C LEU A 293 3.31 26.49 -14.08
N GLY A 294 2.10 26.40 -13.51
CA GLY A 294 0.90 26.00 -14.25
C GLY A 294 -0.26 25.64 -13.33
N ILE A 295 -1.28 24.99 -13.88
CA ILE A 295 -2.50 24.54 -13.21
C ILE A 295 -2.48 23.01 -13.16
N ALA A 296 -2.59 22.43 -11.96
CA ALA A 296 -2.68 21.00 -11.73
C ALA A 296 -4.13 20.55 -11.56
N LEU A 297 -4.47 19.37 -12.03
CA LEU A 297 -5.74 18.70 -11.72
C LEU A 297 -5.47 17.62 -10.70
N GLU A 298 -5.76 17.91 -9.41
CA GLU A 298 -5.30 17.09 -8.30
C GLU A 298 -6.30 17.03 -7.14
N SER A 299 -6.03 16.13 -6.21
CA SER A 299 -6.82 15.93 -5.00
C SER A 299 -6.73 17.11 -4.05
N LEU A 300 -7.87 17.70 -3.67
CA LEU A 300 -7.98 18.73 -2.64
C LEU A 300 -7.51 18.19 -1.28
N MET A 301 -7.74 16.91 -1.01
CA MET A 301 -7.29 16.25 0.21
C MET A 301 -5.75 16.25 0.30
N LEU A 302 -5.07 15.87 -0.78
CA LEU A 302 -3.59 15.90 -0.84
C LEU A 302 -3.08 17.35 -0.81
N ALA A 303 -3.77 18.28 -1.45
CA ALA A 303 -3.40 19.69 -1.48
C ALA A 303 -3.70 20.46 -0.18
N SER A 304 -4.38 19.84 0.79
CA SER A 304 -4.97 20.51 1.95
C SER A 304 -4.02 21.38 2.76
N VAL A 305 -2.78 20.94 2.96
CA VAL A 305 -1.75 21.73 3.66
C VAL A 305 -1.40 22.97 2.85
N LYS A 306 -1.12 22.80 1.56
CA LYS A 306 -0.77 23.91 0.66
C LYS A 306 -1.90 24.94 0.47
N ILE A 307 -3.13 24.46 0.48
CA ILE A 307 -4.31 25.36 0.44
C ILE A 307 -4.39 26.17 1.74
N ARG A 308 -4.24 25.54 2.90
CA ARG A 308 -4.24 26.23 4.20
C ARG A 308 -3.10 27.24 4.34
N GLU A 309 -1.94 26.95 3.76
CA GLU A 309 -0.79 27.86 3.73
C GLU A 309 -0.91 28.96 2.68
N GLY A 310 -1.95 28.94 1.84
CA GLY A 310 -2.16 29.91 0.78
C GLY A 310 -1.23 29.74 -0.42
N LEU A 311 -0.55 28.61 -0.54
CA LEU A 311 0.34 28.29 -1.66
C LEU A 311 -0.42 27.81 -2.89
N LEU A 312 -1.57 27.19 -2.68
CA LEU A 312 -2.49 26.75 -3.72
C LEU A 312 -3.90 27.20 -3.39
N VAL A 313 -4.66 27.47 -4.46
CA VAL A 313 -6.10 27.69 -4.37
C VAL A 313 -6.83 26.89 -5.46
N PRO A 314 -8.05 26.41 -5.21
CA PRO A 314 -8.92 25.92 -6.27
C PRO A 314 -9.18 27.03 -7.28
N VAL A 315 -9.09 26.71 -8.57
CA VAL A 315 -9.32 27.69 -9.65
C VAL A 315 -10.78 28.04 -9.79
N PHE A 316 -11.66 27.10 -9.49
CA PHE A 316 -13.12 27.26 -9.55
C PHE A 316 -13.76 26.91 -8.20
N ASP A 317 -15.05 27.15 -8.11
CA ASP A 317 -15.85 26.75 -6.97
C ASP A 317 -16.09 25.22 -6.91
N ALA A 318 -16.79 24.79 -5.87
CA ALA A 318 -17.07 23.40 -5.58
C ALA A 318 -17.84 22.64 -6.67
N THR A 319 -18.59 23.33 -7.52
CA THR A 319 -19.40 22.71 -8.59
C THR A 319 -18.53 22.08 -9.69
N HIS A 320 -17.29 22.52 -9.80
CA HIS A 320 -16.30 22.03 -10.75
C HIS A 320 -15.37 20.95 -10.16
N ALA A 321 -15.55 20.61 -8.88
CA ALA A 321 -14.82 19.51 -8.27
C ALA A 321 -15.50 18.15 -8.55
N VAL A 322 -14.70 17.12 -8.68
CA VAL A 322 -15.18 15.77 -8.95
C VAL A 322 -14.89 14.88 -7.75
N GLU A 323 -15.96 14.38 -7.11
CA GLU A 323 -15.82 13.43 -6.02
C GLU A 323 -15.28 12.09 -6.54
N VAL A 324 -14.29 11.53 -5.81
CA VAL A 324 -13.68 10.24 -6.08
C VAL A 324 -13.47 9.47 -4.78
N GLY A 325 -13.36 8.15 -4.89
CA GLY A 325 -12.88 7.29 -3.82
C GLY A 325 -11.54 6.70 -4.28
N ALA A 326 -10.49 7.49 -4.22
CA ALA A 326 -9.20 7.11 -4.78
C ALA A 326 -8.26 6.45 -3.76
N HIS A 327 -8.35 6.80 -2.49
CA HIS A 327 -7.52 6.22 -1.43
C HIS A 327 -8.32 5.26 -0.55
N HIS A 328 -7.68 4.14 -0.21
CA HIS A 328 -8.31 3.07 0.54
C HIS A 328 -7.36 2.53 1.61
N LEU A 329 -7.88 2.34 2.82
CA LEU A 329 -7.22 1.63 3.90
C LEU A 329 -7.47 0.14 3.68
N VAL A 330 -6.42 -0.61 3.41
CA VAL A 330 -6.47 -2.03 3.06
C VAL A 330 -5.69 -2.84 4.08
N TYR A 331 -6.28 -3.91 4.60
CA TYR A 331 -5.65 -4.75 5.62
C TYR A 331 -6.28 -6.15 5.65
N PRO A 332 -5.57 -7.18 6.15
CA PRO A 332 -6.14 -8.50 6.39
C PRO A 332 -7.25 -8.46 7.44
N ARG A 333 -8.31 -9.25 7.27
CA ARG A 333 -9.43 -9.32 8.20
C ARG A 333 -8.99 -9.56 9.66
N GLN A 334 -7.99 -10.41 9.86
CA GLN A 334 -7.43 -10.69 11.19
C GLN A 334 -6.78 -9.48 11.86
N ASN A 335 -6.27 -8.52 11.08
CA ASN A 335 -5.65 -7.30 11.60
C ASN A 335 -6.70 -6.30 12.10
N ALA A 336 -7.96 -6.42 11.68
CA ALA A 336 -9.06 -5.55 12.12
C ALA A 336 -9.24 -5.55 13.66
N GLU A 337 -8.91 -6.65 14.32
CA GLU A 337 -9.05 -6.80 15.76
C GLU A 337 -7.84 -6.29 16.58
N LEU A 338 -6.70 -6.03 15.92
CA LEU A 338 -5.51 -5.52 16.58
C LEU A 338 -5.75 -4.10 17.15
N PRO A 339 -5.49 -3.86 18.44
CA PRO A 339 -5.75 -2.56 19.07
C PRO A 339 -5.09 -1.38 18.34
N ARG A 340 -3.83 -1.54 17.91
CA ARG A 340 -3.10 -0.52 17.16
C ARG A 340 -3.75 -0.19 15.82
N VAL A 341 -4.29 -1.21 15.12
CA VAL A 341 -5.01 -1.03 13.84
C VAL A 341 -6.32 -0.27 14.08
N LYS A 342 -7.12 -0.68 15.08
CA LYS A 342 -8.36 0.02 15.44
C LYS A 342 -8.13 1.49 15.77
N ARG A 343 -7.08 1.79 16.55
CA ARG A 343 -6.73 3.17 16.91
C ARG A 343 -6.33 4.00 15.69
N PHE A 344 -5.55 3.41 14.77
CA PHE A 344 -5.15 4.09 13.54
C PHE A 344 -6.33 4.35 12.61
N LEU A 345 -7.22 3.37 12.41
CA LEU A 345 -8.43 3.53 11.61
C LEU A 345 -9.32 4.63 12.18
N ALA A 346 -9.59 4.61 13.49
CA ALA A 346 -10.39 5.63 14.15
C ALA A 346 -9.74 7.02 14.10
N TRP A 347 -8.41 7.10 14.13
CA TRP A 347 -7.69 8.37 13.97
C TRP A 347 -7.84 8.91 12.55
N ILE A 348 -7.65 8.09 11.50
CA ILE A 348 -7.88 8.50 10.10
C ILE A 348 -9.30 9.02 9.91
N GLU A 349 -10.31 8.31 10.41
CA GLU A 349 -11.71 8.70 10.29
C GLU A 349 -11.98 10.08 10.93
N ARG A 350 -11.38 10.37 12.09
CA ARG A 350 -11.47 11.69 12.74
C ARG A 350 -10.77 12.78 11.94
N GLU A 351 -9.52 12.54 11.50
CA GLU A 351 -8.76 13.52 10.72
C GLU A 351 -9.45 13.87 9.39
N VAL A 352 -10.09 12.89 8.76
CA VAL A 352 -10.90 13.11 7.54
C VAL A 352 -12.16 13.93 7.86
N ALA A 353 -12.87 13.63 8.95
CA ALA A 353 -14.06 14.36 9.36
C ALA A 353 -13.75 15.80 9.77
N ASP A 354 -12.65 16.02 10.48
CA ASP A 354 -12.22 17.36 10.90
C ASP A 354 -11.69 18.19 9.74
N HIS A 355 -11.09 17.56 8.75
CA HIS A 355 -10.71 18.21 7.50
C HIS A 355 -11.94 18.80 6.78
N GLY A 356 -13.05 18.06 6.76
CA GLY A 356 -14.32 18.52 6.19
C GLY A 356 -14.97 19.68 6.94
N ARG A 357 -14.62 19.93 8.20
CA ARG A 357 -15.18 21.04 9.00
C ARG A 357 -14.33 22.32 9.01
N ALA A 358 -13.03 22.16 8.74
CA ALA A 358 -12.06 23.26 8.80
C ALA A 358 -11.81 23.94 7.43
N SER A 359 -12.33 23.36 6.36
CA SER A 359 -12.23 23.85 4.98
C SER A 359 -13.50 24.55 4.58
#